data_b5f530997289f8e70e6179ba2be38694
#
_entry.id   b5f530997289f8e70e6179ba2be38694
#
_cell.length_a   1.000
_cell.length_b   1.000
_cell.length_c   1.000
_cell.angle_alpha   90.00
_cell.angle_beta   90.00
_cell.angle_gamma   90.00
#
_symmetry.space_group_name_H-M   'P 1'
#
loop_
_entity.id
_entity.type
_entity.pdbx_description
1 polymer ?
#
loop_
_entity_poly.entity_id
_entity_poly.type
_entity_poly.pdbx_seq_one_letter_code
_entity_poly.pdbx_strand_id
1 'polypeptide(L)'
;MPTPNTLRGLATITFFADDLTAARSWYANFLGMDAYFAFPKEGDPAYVEFRIGDYQHELGLIDAKYAPRATGQPGGAVTYWHVDDIEAVYARLLSLGATEYEPITRRANSNFVTASVVDPFGNVLGIMYNPHYLEIFGAGR
;
A
#
# COMPACT_ATOMS: atom_id res chain seq x y z
N MET A 1 27.37 20.97 -4.56
CA MET A 1 26.28 20.00 -4.83
C MET A 1 26.68 18.63 -4.39
N PRO A 2 25.96 18.02 -3.48
CA PRO A 2 26.25 16.63 -3.16
C PRO A 2 25.98 15.74 -4.36
N THR A 3 26.69 14.62 -4.43
CA THR A 3 26.44 13.63 -5.46
C THR A 3 25.06 13.00 -5.19
N PRO A 4 24.16 12.99 -6.17
CA PRO A 4 22.86 12.40 -5.97
C PRO A 4 22.98 10.90 -5.69
N ASN A 5 22.08 10.39 -4.90
CA ASN A 5 21.96 8.95 -4.73
C ASN A 5 21.53 8.32 -6.05
N THR A 6 21.97 7.08 -6.27
CA THR A 6 21.53 6.33 -7.43
C THR A 6 20.02 6.18 -7.45
N LEU A 7 19.42 5.94 -6.28
CA LEU A 7 17.95 5.84 -6.14
C LEU A 7 17.43 7.19 -5.69
N ARG A 8 16.62 7.82 -6.52
CA ARG A 8 16.13 9.18 -6.23
C ARG A 8 14.95 9.20 -5.28
N GLY A 9 14.19 8.13 -5.22
CA GLY A 9 13.03 8.03 -4.35
C GLY A 9 12.11 6.90 -4.80
N LEU A 10 11.11 6.63 -3.98
CA LEU A 10 10.13 5.62 -4.31
C LEU A 10 9.21 6.15 -5.40
N ALA A 11 9.08 5.43 -6.50
CA ALA A 11 8.25 5.86 -7.62
C ALA A 11 6.85 5.26 -7.55
N THR A 12 6.78 3.94 -7.47
CA THR A 12 5.48 3.26 -7.44
C THR A 12 5.60 1.95 -6.67
N ILE A 13 4.51 1.56 -6.03
CA ILE A 13 4.35 0.24 -5.44
C ILE A 13 3.35 -0.51 -6.29
N THR A 14 3.67 -1.74 -6.67
CA THR A 14 2.83 -2.52 -7.55
C THR A 14 2.29 -3.74 -6.82
N PHE A 15 0.98 -3.89 -6.82
CA PHE A 15 0.28 -5.08 -6.35
C PHE A 15 -0.35 -5.78 -7.55
N PHE A 16 -0.59 -7.08 -7.40
CA PHE A 16 -1.18 -7.89 -8.46
C PHE A 16 -2.51 -8.46 -7.99
N ALA A 17 -3.44 -8.61 -8.90
CA ALA A 17 -4.75 -9.18 -8.58
C ALA A 17 -5.27 -9.98 -9.76
N ASP A 18 -5.84 -11.15 -9.47
CA ASP A 18 -6.50 -11.98 -10.50
C ASP A 18 -7.75 -11.27 -11.02
N ASP A 19 -8.47 -10.60 -10.14
CA ASP A 19 -9.65 -9.81 -10.50
C ASP A 19 -9.34 -8.34 -10.26
N LEU A 20 -8.83 -7.69 -11.28
CA LEU A 20 -8.41 -6.29 -11.16
C LEU A 20 -9.58 -5.34 -10.90
N THR A 21 -10.74 -5.61 -11.49
CA THR A 21 -11.93 -4.78 -11.26
C THR A 21 -12.33 -4.83 -9.77
N ALA A 22 -12.32 -6.02 -9.19
CA ALA A 22 -12.63 -6.18 -7.77
C ALA A 22 -11.57 -5.49 -6.91
N ALA A 23 -10.30 -5.61 -7.28
CA ALA A 23 -9.22 -4.98 -6.53
C ALA A 23 -9.32 -3.45 -6.57
N ARG A 24 -9.62 -2.90 -7.75
CA ARG A 24 -9.84 -1.45 -7.87
C ARG A 24 -10.95 -0.97 -6.94
N SER A 25 -12.06 -1.68 -6.92
CA SER A 25 -13.19 -1.33 -6.07
C SER A 25 -12.84 -1.44 -4.59
N TRP A 26 -12.12 -2.48 -4.22
CA TRP A 26 -11.72 -2.69 -2.84
C TRP A 26 -10.81 -1.55 -2.35
N TYR A 27 -9.80 -1.20 -3.15
CA TYR A 27 -8.89 -0.13 -2.77
C TYR A 27 -9.56 1.24 -2.80
N ALA A 28 -10.47 1.48 -3.76
CA ALA A 28 -11.23 2.72 -3.79
C ALA A 28 -12.06 2.89 -2.52
N ASN A 29 -12.68 1.80 -2.05
CA ASN A 29 -13.45 1.82 -0.81
C ASN A 29 -12.54 2.08 0.40
N PHE A 30 -11.44 1.34 0.50
CA PHE A 30 -10.51 1.50 1.62
C PHE A 30 -9.90 2.90 1.66
N LEU A 31 -9.44 3.40 0.52
CA LEU A 31 -8.75 4.68 0.42
C LEU A 31 -9.71 5.87 0.42
N GLY A 32 -10.99 5.64 0.12
CA GLY A 32 -11.96 6.72 0.05
C GLY A 32 -11.89 7.54 -1.23
N MET A 33 -11.29 7.00 -2.28
CA MET A 33 -11.18 7.66 -3.59
C MET A 33 -10.93 6.62 -4.66
N ASP A 34 -11.35 6.92 -5.88
CA ASP A 34 -11.10 6.00 -6.99
C ASP A 34 -9.70 6.22 -7.58
N ALA A 35 -9.27 5.28 -8.40
CA ALA A 35 -8.03 5.42 -9.16
C ALA A 35 -8.13 6.63 -10.09
N TYR A 36 -7.02 7.37 -10.19
CA TYR A 36 -7.01 8.54 -11.08
C TYR A 36 -6.61 8.17 -12.49
N PHE A 37 -6.09 6.97 -12.70
CA PHE A 37 -5.57 6.53 -13.99
C PHE A 37 -5.89 5.05 -14.20
N ALA A 38 -6.26 4.70 -15.42
CA ALA A 38 -6.50 3.31 -15.83
C ALA A 38 -6.01 3.13 -17.25
N PHE A 39 -5.44 1.96 -17.54
CA PHE A 39 -4.99 1.62 -18.88
C PHE A 39 -5.38 0.19 -19.23
N PRO A 40 -6.05 -0.04 -20.36
CA PRO A 40 -6.62 0.96 -21.25
C PRO A 40 -7.74 1.74 -20.58
N LYS A 41 -8.01 2.94 -21.08
CA LYS A 41 -9.04 3.82 -20.50
C LYS A 41 -10.43 3.24 -20.62
N GLU A 42 -10.70 2.53 -21.70
CA GLU A 42 -12.00 1.95 -21.98
C GLU A 42 -11.93 0.44 -21.93
N GLY A 43 -13.03 -0.18 -21.50
CA GLY A 43 -13.08 -1.61 -21.30
C GLY A 43 -12.43 -2.01 -19.99
N ASP A 44 -12.07 -3.27 -19.87
CA ASP A 44 -11.44 -3.79 -18.65
C ASP A 44 -9.98 -3.35 -18.61
N PRO A 45 -9.56 -2.62 -17.56
CA PRO A 45 -8.17 -2.19 -17.50
C PRO A 45 -7.24 -3.36 -17.17
N ALA A 46 -5.99 -3.23 -17.63
CA ALA A 46 -4.91 -4.12 -17.24
C ALA A 46 -4.11 -3.53 -16.07
N TYR A 47 -4.23 -2.22 -15.88
CA TYR A 47 -3.50 -1.47 -14.87
C TYR A 47 -4.35 -0.30 -14.38
N VAL A 48 -4.38 -0.09 -13.07
CA VAL A 48 -4.96 1.11 -12.49
C VAL A 48 -3.97 1.69 -11.47
N GLU A 49 -4.06 2.99 -11.23
CA GLU A 49 -3.12 3.67 -10.36
C GLU A 49 -3.83 4.66 -9.45
N PHE A 50 -3.46 4.62 -8.18
CA PHE A 50 -3.95 5.55 -7.16
C PHE A 50 -2.80 6.45 -6.73
N ARG A 51 -3.12 7.65 -6.28
CA ARG A 51 -2.17 8.52 -5.58
C ARG A 51 -2.57 8.58 -4.13
N ILE A 52 -1.63 8.30 -3.25
CA ILE A 52 -1.92 8.09 -1.84
C ILE A 52 -1.15 9.05 -0.95
N GLY A 53 -1.89 9.74 -0.10
CA GLY A 53 -1.35 10.44 1.04
C GLY A 53 -0.63 11.75 0.73
N ASP A 54 0.13 12.18 1.71
CA ASP A 54 0.72 13.52 1.75
C ASP A 54 1.67 13.81 0.60
N TYR A 55 2.35 12.77 0.12
CA TYR A 55 3.36 12.92 -0.94
C TYR A 55 2.88 12.38 -2.29
N GLN A 56 1.60 12.06 -2.41
CA GLN A 56 1.04 11.57 -3.68
C GLN A 56 1.75 10.32 -4.19
N HIS A 57 2.06 9.39 -3.29
CA HIS A 57 2.71 8.14 -3.68
C HIS A 57 1.81 7.32 -4.57
N GLU A 58 2.41 6.66 -5.57
CA GLU A 58 1.66 5.87 -6.53
C GLU A 58 1.53 4.43 -6.06
N LEU A 59 0.30 3.95 -6.05
CA LEU A 59 0.01 2.53 -5.88
C LEU A 59 -0.62 2.03 -7.18
N GLY A 60 0.06 1.09 -7.83
CA GLY A 60 -0.44 0.48 -9.04
C GLY A 60 -1.01 -0.91 -8.76
N LEU A 61 -2.13 -1.21 -9.38
CA LEU A 61 -2.70 -2.55 -9.36
C LEU A 61 -2.65 -3.08 -10.78
N ILE A 62 -2.07 -4.27 -10.95
CA ILE A 62 -1.88 -4.89 -12.25
C ILE A 62 -2.57 -6.24 -12.26
N ASP A 63 -3.21 -6.57 -13.39
CA ASP A 63 -3.75 -7.90 -13.59
C ASP A 63 -2.64 -8.93 -13.40
N ALA A 64 -2.91 -9.95 -12.60
CA ALA A 64 -1.90 -10.94 -12.21
C ALA A 64 -1.29 -11.70 -13.39
N LYS A 65 -1.98 -11.76 -14.53
CA LYS A 65 -1.41 -12.41 -15.71
C LYS A 65 -0.15 -11.73 -16.24
N TYR A 66 0.08 -10.49 -15.83
CA TYR A 66 1.29 -9.75 -16.22
C TYR A 66 2.37 -9.79 -15.15
N ALA A 67 2.17 -10.54 -14.05
CA ALA A 67 3.17 -10.64 -13.00
C ALA A 67 4.44 -11.28 -13.55
N PRO A 68 5.63 -10.80 -13.13
CA PRO A 68 6.89 -11.37 -13.65
C PRO A 68 7.10 -12.82 -13.21
N ARG A 69 6.35 -13.27 -12.22
CA ARG A 69 6.41 -14.66 -11.75
C ARG A 69 5.08 -14.98 -11.09
N ALA A 70 4.86 -16.27 -10.82
CA ALA A 70 3.64 -16.70 -10.15
C ALA A 70 3.47 -15.99 -8.82
N THR A 71 2.27 -15.48 -8.57
CA THR A 71 1.90 -14.86 -7.30
C THR A 71 1.30 -15.96 -6.43
N GLY A 72 2.13 -16.55 -5.58
CA GLY A 72 1.69 -17.65 -4.71
C GLY A 72 1.49 -17.17 -3.30
N GLN A 73 2.42 -17.54 -2.44
CA GLN A 73 2.38 -17.15 -1.05
C GLN A 73 2.74 -15.67 -0.88
N PRO A 74 2.03 -14.93 -0.02
CA PRO A 74 2.43 -13.57 0.34
C PRO A 74 3.83 -13.58 0.96
N GLY A 75 4.65 -12.59 0.61
CA GLY A 75 5.99 -12.52 1.16
C GLY A 75 6.82 -11.47 0.46
N GLY A 76 8.14 -11.51 0.71
CA GLY A 76 9.07 -10.54 0.17
C GLY A 76 9.04 -9.24 0.96
N ALA A 77 9.21 -8.12 0.28
CA ALA A 77 9.21 -6.82 0.92
C ALA A 77 7.83 -6.49 1.47
N VAL A 78 7.79 -5.87 2.63
CA VAL A 78 6.55 -5.35 3.20
C VAL A 78 6.60 -3.84 3.14
N THR A 79 5.64 -3.25 2.45
CA THR A 79 5.52 -1.80 2.37
C THR A 79 4.64 -1.31 3.50
N TYR A 80 5.17 -0.39 4.30
CA TYR A 80 4.43 0.19 5.42
C TYR A 80 3.99 1.60 5.07
N TRP A 81 2.70 1.86 5.27
CA TRP A 81 2.12 3.20 5.13
C TRP A 81 1.93 3.78 6.52
N HIS A 82 2.31 5.05 6.70
CA HIS A 82 2.06 5.70 7.97
C HIS A 82 0.56 5.95 8.14
N VAL A 83 0.04 5.65 9.33
CA VAL A 83 -1.33 5.95 9.73
C VAL A 83 -1.31 6.60 11.11
N ASP A 84 -2.29 7.44 11.38
CA ASP A 84 -2.36 8.14 12.65
C ASP A 84 -2.99 7.27 13.75
N ASP A 85 -3.95 6.43 13.39
CA ASP A 85 -4.64 5.55 14.34
C ASP A 85 -4.55 4.12 13.82
N ILE A 86 -3.49 3.43 14.23
CA ILE A 86 -3.21 2.09 13.69
C ILE A 86 -4.27 1.07 14.10
N GLU A 87 -4.83 1.20 15.29
CA GLU A 87 -5.85 0.25 15.74
C GLU A 87 -7.12 0.38 14.90
N ALA A 88 -7.56 1.61 14.64
CA ALA A 88 -8.74 1.85 13.84
C ALA A 88 -8.53 1.38 12.39
N VAL A 89 -7.38 1.68 11.80
CA VAL A 89 -7.10 1.28 10.41
C VAL A 89 -7.01 -0.24 10.31
N TYR A 90 -6.33 -0.88 11.25
CA TYR A 90 -6.20 -2.33 11.26
C TYR A 90 -7.57 -3.01 11.34
N ALA A 91 -8.41 -2.55 12.28
CA ALA A 91 -9.75 -3.09 12.42
C ALA A 91 -10.57 -2.91 11.15
N ARG A 92 -10.44 -1.76 10.50
CA ARG A 92 -11.15 -1.50 9.25
C ARG A 92 -10.69 -2.43 8.14
N LEU A 93 -9.39 -2.65 8.02
CA LEU A 93 -8.86 -3.59 7.02
C LEU A 93 -9.43 -4.99 7.21
N LEU A 94 -9.46 -5.48 8.44
CA LEU A 94 -10.05 -6.79 8.72
C LEU A 94 -11.54 -6.82 8.40
N SER A 95 -12.26 -5.73 8.70
CA SER A 95 -13.69 -5.66 8.40
C SER A 95 -13.97 -5.65 6.89
N LEU A 96 -13.00 -5.22 6.09
CA LEU A 96 -13.12 -5.20 4.63
C LEU A 96 -12.65 -6.51 3.98
N GLY A 97 -12.29 -7.51 4.78
CA GLY A 97 -11.94 -8.83 4.25
C GLY A 97 -10.48 -9.13 4.17
N ALA A 98 -9.61 -8.22 4.61
CA ALA A 98 -8.18 -8.54 4.72
C ALA A 98 -7.98 -9.49 5.89
N THR A 99 -6.89 -10.26 5.85
CA THR A 99 -6.54 -11.21 6.92
C THR A 99 -5.25 -10.79 7.57
N GLU A 100 -5.09 -11.10 8.84
CA GLU A 100 -3.89 -10.76 9.57
C GLU A 100 -2.65 -11.43 8.97
N TYR A 101 -1.59 -10.65 8.75
CA TYR A 101 -0.27 -11.18 8.41
C TYR A 101 0.65 -11.06 9.63
N GLU A 102 0.78 -9.86 10.17
CA GLU A 102 1.43 -9.62 11.45
C GLU A 102 0.52 -8.76 12.32
N PRO A 103 0.32 -9.12 13.61
CA PRO A 103 -0.55 -8.34 14.47
C PRO A 103 0.06 -6.99 14.80
N ILE A 104 -0.76 -6.10 15.35
CA ILE A 104 -0.27 -4.82 15.86
C ILE A 104 0.82 -5.09 16.90
N THR A 105 2.01 -4.57 16.64
CA THR A 105 3.19 -4.84 17.48
C THR A 105 3.93 -3.53 17.75
N ARG A 106 4.09 -3.22 19.03
CA ARG A 106 4.94 -2.11 19.43
C ARG A 106 6.39 -2.57 19.38
N ARG A 107 7.23 -1.80 18.70
CA ARG A 107 8.63 -2.19 18.52
C ARG A 107 9.46 -1.69 19.71
N ALA A 108 10.02 -2.62 20.49
CA ALA A 108 10.84 -2.35 21.66
C ALA A 108 10.13 -1.36 22.60
N ASN A 109 10.85 -0.43 23.19
CA ASN A 109 10.28 0.59 24.07
C ASN A 109 10.07 1.90 23.32
N SER A 110 9.73 1.82 22.04
CA SER A 110 9.59 2.99 21.19
C SER A 110 8.13 3.28 20.89
N ASN A 111 7.90 4.39 20.18
CA ASN A 111 6.57 4.74 19.69
C ASN A 111 6.29 4.16 18.31
N PHE A 112 7.21 3.35 17.77
CA PHE A 112 7.01 2.69 16.49
C PHE A 112 6.08 1.50 16.67
N VAL A 113 4.98 1.50 15.93
CA VAL A 113 3.99 0.42 16.01
C VAL A 113 3.75 -0.04 14.57
N THR A 114 3.79 -1.35 14.35
CA THR A 114 3.60 -1.91 13.00
C THR A 114 2.51 -2.96 13.02
N ALA A 115 1.90 -3.15 11.86
CA ALA A 115 0.97 -4.25 11.61
C ALA A 115 0.94 -4.52 10.12
N SER A 116 0.53 -5.69 9.72
CA SER A 116 0.34 -5.98 8.31
C SER A 116 -0.77 -6.99 8.12
N VAL A 117 -1.40 -6.90 6.95
CA VAL A 117 -2.49 -7.78 6.55
C VAL A 117 -2.20 -8.30 5.16
N VAL A 118 -2.90 -9.37 4.79
CA VAL A 118 -2.96 -9.81 3.40
C VAL A 118 -4.28 -9.31 2.87
N ASP A 119 -4.25 -8.55 1.77
CA ASP A 119 -5.48 -8.07 1.17
C ASP A 119 -6.24 -9.25 0.53
N PRO A 120 -7.48 -9.06 0.09
CA PRO A 120 -8.24 -10.18 -0.49
C PRO A 120 -7.64 -10.76 -1.77
N PHE A 121 -6.58 -10.15 -2.30
CA PHE A 121 -5.98 -10.52 -3.58
C PHE A 121 -4.59 -11.13 -3.42
N GLY A 122 -4.14 -11.31 -2.16
CA GLY A 122 -2.87 -11.98 -1.87
C GLY A 122 -1.68 -11.04 -1.68
N ASN A 123 -1.90 -9.75 -1.58
CA ASN A 123 -0.81 -8.78 -1.39
C ASN A 123 -0.65 -8.43 0.07
N VAL A 124 0.60 -8.28 0.51
CA VAL A 124 0.89 -7.85 1.89
C VAL A 124 0.81 -6.32 1.94
N LEU A 125 -0.04 -5.83 2.81
CA LEU A 125 -0.24 -4.39 3.03
C LEU A 125 0.15 -4.08 4.47
N GLY A 126 1.20 -3.27 4.64
CA GLY A 126 1.67 -2.89 5.96
C GLY A 126 1.21 -1.49 6.34
N ILE A 127 0.94 -1.31 7.62
CA ILE A 127 0.64 0.00 8.18
C ILE A 127 1.51 0.19 9.43
N MET A 128 1.83 1.45 9.71
CA MET A 128 2.60 1.73 10.93
C MET A 128 2.33 3.14 11.43
N TYR A 129 2.51 3.31 12.73
CA TYR A 129 2.68 4.64 13.29
C TYR A 129 4.19 4.90 13.37
N ASN A 130 4.66 5.91 12.66
CA ASN A 130 6.09 6.18 12.52
C ASN A 130 6.42 7.63 12.85
N PRO A 131 6.98 7.90 14.03
CA PRO A 131 7.34 9.28 14.39
C PRO A 131 8.31 9.93 13.43
N HIS A 132 9.22 9.17 12.80
CA HIS A 132 10.16 9.74 11.83
C HIS A 132 9.45 10.26 10.58
N TYR A 133 8.37 9.57 10.17
CA TYR A 133 7.55 10.05 9.05
C TYR A 133 7.02 11.45 9.36
N LEU A 134 6.49 11.62 10.58
CA LEU A 134 5.91 12.90 11.00
C LEU A 134 6.97 14.00 11.09
N GLU A 135 8.18 13.67 11.52
CA GLU A 135 9.28 14.62 11.55
C GLU A 135 9.63 15.12 10.15
N ILE A 136 9.80 14.20 9.21
CA ILE A 136 10.14 14.55 7.82
C ILE A 136 9.00 15.35 7.18
N PHE A 137 7.76 14.94 7.38
CA PHE A 137 6.60 15.64 6.84
C PHE A 137 6.53 17.06 7.41
N GLY A 138 6.70 17.21 8.73
CA GLY A 138 6.68 18.50 9.40
C GLY A 138 7.83 19.40 8.95
N ALA A 139 9.03 18.84 8.79
CA ALA A 139 10.21 19.60 8.37
C ALA A 139 10.09 20.10 6.93
N GLY A 140 9.30 19.43 6.09
CA GLY A 140 9.08 19.82 4.71
C GLY A 140 8.03 20.91 4.53
N ARG A 141 7.41 21.39 5.60
CA ARG A 141 6.31 22.35 5.55
C ARG A 141 6.74 23.77 5.83
#